data_53084ac9462d6ca55420d862e5a849bd
#
_entry.id   53084ac9462d6ca55420d862e5a849bd
#
_cell.length_a   1.000
_cell.length_b   1.000
_cell.length_c   1.000
_cell.angle_alpha   90.00
_cell.angle_beta   90.00
_cell.angle_gamma   90.00
#
_symmetry.space_group_name_H-M   'P 1'
#
loop_
_entity.id
_entity.type
_entity.pdbx_description
1 polymer ?
#
loop_
_entity_poly.entity_id
_entity_poly.type
_entity_poly.pdbx_seq_one_letter_code
_entity_poly.pdbx_strand_id
1 'polypeptide(L)'
;MSLKFRILFAVGTAILYSILLWTFDYFSDEDIYTSNSIIFQGVVFGIIFGIGFPYINEKLAGRFSNTMGAAIKPELEPDEIIEIEGPANVFRGIGGVGGKLFLTNKKMIFKSHKLNIRKEQTTIAYQNIKTIIKGKTAKIIDNKIKIVTLDNKVFNFVVNERDLWFESIAESIKKHASQ
;
A
#
# COMPACT_ATOMS: atom_id res chain seq x y z
N MET A 1 -8.44 11.86 0.42
CA MET A 1 -8.82 12.37 1.76
C MET A 1 -9.71 13.61 1.62
N SER A 2 -10.88 13.70 2.30
CA SER A 2 -11.79 14.84 2.17
C SER A 2 -11.16 16.14 2.71
N LEU A 3 -11.58 17.31 2.16
CA LEU A 3 -11.06 18.62 2.60
C LEU A 3 -11.31 18.86 4.10
N LYS A 4 -12.50 18.46 4.59
CA LYS A 4 -12.84 18.58 6.02
C LYS A 4 -11.85 17.82 6.91
N PHE A 5 -11.48 16.62 6.50
CA PHE A 5 -10.52 15.80 7.26
C PHE A 5 -9.10 16.41 7.21
N ARG A 6 -8.67 16.97 6.09
CA ARG A 6 -7.38 17.68 5.98
C ARG A 6 -7.31 18.89 6.92
N ILE A 7 -8.39 19.68 6.97
CA ILE A 7 -8.45 20.83 7.88
C ILE A 7 -8.42 20.38 9.34
N LEU A 8 -9.22 19.37 9.70
CA LEU A 8 -9.21 18.83 11.06
C LEU A 8 -7.85 18.28 11.46
N PHE A 9 -7.18 17.60 10.55
CA PHE A 9 -5.84 17.06 10.76
C PHE A 9 -4.80 18.19 10.90
N ALA A 10 -4.90 19.27 10.09
CA ALA A 10 -4.04 20.44 10.20
C ALA A 10 -4.21 21.15 11.55
N VAL A 11 -5.44 21.33 12.01
CA VAL A 11 -5.72 21.94 13.33
C VAL A 11 -5.16 21.05 14.45
N GLY A 12 -5.41 19.73 14.38
CA GLY A 12 -4.90 18.78 15.37
C GLY A 12 -3.37 18.77 15.46
N THR A 13 -2.67 18.78 14.31
CA THR A 13 -1.19 18.84 14.27
C THR A 13 -0.66 20.19 14.74
N ALA A 14 -1.34 21.30 14.44
CA ALA A 14 -0.98 22.62 14.95
C ALA A 14 -1.05 22.67 16.49
N ILE A 15 -2.16 22.21 17.06
CA ILE A 15 -2.36 22.16 18.52
C ILE A 15 -1.31 21.26 19.18
N LEU A 16 -1.10 20.04 18.66
CA LEU A 16 -0.12 19.12 19.21
C LEU A 16 1.29 19.69 19.22
N TYR A 17 1.68 20.33 18.11
CA TYR A 17 3.00 20.95 18.01
C TYR A 17 3.15 22.17 18.98
N SER A 18 2.10 22.99 19.11
CA SER A 18 2.10 24.11 20.07
C SER A 18 2.21 23.63 21.53
N ILE A 19 1.52 22.55 21.87
CA ILE A 19 1.63 21.93 23.20
C ILE A 19 3.06 21.42 23.44
N LEU A 20 3.66 20.81 22.44
CA LEU A 20 5.03 20.30 22.53
C LEU A 20 6.03 21.44 22.76
N LEU A 21 5.93 22.53 22.02
CA LEU A 21 6.78 23.72 22.21
C LEU A 21 6.57 24.36 23.58
N TRP A 22 5.30 24.52 24.00
CA TRP A 22 4.97 25.06 25.31
C TRP A 22 5.51 24.18 26.45
N THR A 23 5.40 22.86 26.31
CA THR A 23 5.95 21.92 27.28
C THR A 23 7.48 22.01 27.34
N PHE A 24 8.13 22.11 26.18
CA PHE A 24 9.58 22.27 26.10
C PHE A 24 10.02 23.58 26.78
N ASP A 25 9.33 24.67 26.51
CA ASP A 25 9.61 25.99 27.12
C ASP A 25 9.41 25.96 28.64
N TYR A 26 8.34 25.30 29.11
CA TYR A 26 8.04 25.17 30.53
C TYR A 26 9.10 24.37 31.32
N PHE A 27 9.76 23.38 30.69
CA PHE A 27 10.83 22.61 31.30
C PHE A 27 12.23 23.17 31.01
N SER A 28 12.31 24.23 30.26
CA SER A 28 13.55 24.96 30.01
C SER A 28 13.79 25.96 31.13
N ASP A 29 15.05 26.15 31.53
CA ASP A 29 15.43 27.16 32.53
C ASP A 29 15.40 28.61 31.96
N GLU A 30 15.16 28.75 30.65
CA GLU A 30 15.10 30.04 29.95
C GLU A 30 13.79 30.14 29.16
N ASP A 31 13.16 31.32 29.11
CA ASP A 31 12.01 31.63 28.26
C ASP A 31 12.44 31.69 26.79
N ILE A 32 12.43 30.56 26.10
CA ILE A 32 12.89 30.41 24.72
C ILE A 32 11.84 30.91 23.73
N TYR A 33 10.58 30.72 24.04
CA TYR A 33 9.47 31.02 23.12
C TYR A 33 8.46 32.00 23.74
N THR A 34 8.09 33.03 22.99
CA THR A 34 6.92 33.83 23.34
C THR A 34 5.62 33.08 22.92
N SER A 35 4.50 33.32 23.60
CA SER A 35 3.21 32.73 23.26
C SER A 35 2.82 32.96 21.80
N ASN A 36 3.09 34.16 21.26
CA ASN A 36 2.85 34.47 19.85
C ASN A 36 3.70 33.61 18.90
N SER A 37 4.95 33.36 19.25
CA SER A 37 5.86 32.51 18.49
C SER A 37 5.38 31.05 18.47
N ILE A 38 4.92 30.52 19.60
CA ILE A 38 4.39 29.19 19.72
C ILE A 38 3.15 29.01 18.81
N ILE A 39 2.20 29.97 18.87
CA ILE A 39 1.01 29.93 18.04
C ILE A 39 1.38 30.01 16.55
N PHE A 40 2.25 30.94 16.17
CA PHE A 40 2.68 31.09 14.78
C PHE A 40 3.33 29.80 14.24
N GLN A 41 4.28 29.23 14.99
CA GLN A 41 4.97 28.00 14.61
C GLN A 41 3.98 26.82 14.53
N GLY A 42 3.02 26.73 15.45
CA GLY A 42 1.95 25.71 15.41
C GLY A 42 1.10 25.81 14.15
N VAL A 43 0.68 27.00 13.77
CA VAL A 43 -0.10 27.25 12.55
C VAL A 43 0.70 26.85 11.30
N VAL A 44 1.95 27.30 11.20
CA VAL A 44 2.82 26.95 10.07
C VAL A 44 3.03 25.44 9.98
N PHE A 45 3.32 24.79 11.10
CA PHE A 45 3.47 23.33 11.17
C PHE A 45 2.19 22.61 10.73
N GLY A 46 1.04 23.05 11.23
CA GLY A 46 -0.27 22.50 10.87
C GLY A 46 -0.55 22.60 9.37
N ILE A 47 -0.26 23.75 8.75
CA ILE A 47 -0.41 23.95 7.30
C ILE A 47 0.51 23.00 6.52
N ILE A 48 1.80 22.96 6.86
CA ILE A 48 2.78 22.13 6.15
C ILE A 48 2.45 20.65 6.30
N PHE A 49 2.27 20.16 7.52
CA PHE A 49 2.09 18.73 7.77
C PHE A 49 0.63 18.27 7.65
N GLY A 50 -0.33 19.13 7.92
CA GLY A 50 -1.75 18.77 7.82
C GLY A 50 -2.32 18.88 6.40
N ILE A 51 -1.81 19.79 5.59
CA ILE A 51 -2.30 20.03 4.23
C ILE A 51 -1.21 19.72 3.19
N GLY A 52 -0.02 20.31 3.34
CA GLY A 52 1.05 20.22 2.36
C GLY A 52 1.59 18.80 2.19
N PHE A 53 1.97 18.16 3.29
CA PHE A 53 2.54 16.82 3.28
C PHE A 53 1.59 15.75 2.70
N PRO A 54 0.31 15.65 3.08
CA PRO A 54 -0.63 14.73 2.46
C PRO A 54 -0.82 14.99 0.96
N TYR A 55 -0.87 16.25 0.53
CA TYR A 55 -0.99 16.61 -0.88
C TYR A 55 0.23 16.17 -1.71
N ILE A 56 1.44 16.45 -1.19
CA ILE A 56 2.69 16.03 -1.84
C ILE A 56 2.78 14.51 -1.89
N ASN A 57 2.43 13.84 -0.80
CA ASN A 57 2.51 12.39 -0.70
C ASN A 57 1.54 11.68 -1.66
N GLU A 58 0.30 12.16 -1.80
CA GLU A 58 -0.65 11.63 -2.80
C GLU A 58 -0.10 11.78 -4.23
N LYS A 59 0.49 12.94 -4.55
CA LYS A 59 1.05 13.21 -5.88
C LYS A 59 2.32 12.41 -6.17
N LEU A 60 3.20 12.27 -5.18
CA LEU A 60 4.42 11.46 -5.30
C LEU A 60 4.10 9.97 -5.35
N ALA A 61 3.21 9.47 -4.49
CA ALA A 61 2.82 8.08 -4.47
C ALA A 61 2.21 7.65 -5.81
N GLY A 62 1.36 8.50 -6.43
CA GLY A 62 0.82 8.24 -7.76
C GLY A 62 1.91 8.18 -8.84
N ARG A 63 2.87 9.10 -8.83
CA ARG A 63 3.99 9.10 -9.78
C ARG A 63 4.93 7.91 -9.56
N PHE A 64 5.28 7.62 -8.32
CA PHE A 64 6.13 6.48 -7.97
C PHE A 64 5.50 5.15 -8.39
N SER A 65 4.21 4.97 -8.09
CA SER A 65 3.46 3.76 -8.47
C SER A 65 3.42 3.58 -9.99
N ASN A 66 3.15 4.64 -10.75
CA ASN A 66 3.07 4.57 -12.22
C ASN A 66 4.45 4.35 -12.87
N THR A 67 5.48 5.04 -12.39
CA THR A 67 6.82 4.94 -13.01
C THR A 67 7.54 3.64 -12.65
N MET A 68 7.47 3.21 -11.39
CA MET A 68 8.07 1.93 -10.97
C MET A 68 7.23 0.73 -11.45
N GLY A 69 5.90 0.85 -11.46
CA GLY A 69 5.01 -0.19 -11.94
C GLY A 69 5.10 -0.44 -13.44
N ALA A 70 5.27 0.61 -14.25
CA ALA A 70 5.38 0.50 -15.70
C ALA A 70 6.65 -0.26 -16.16
N ALA A 71 7.71 -0.24 -15.35
CA ALA A 71 8.97 -0.93 -15.66
C ALA A 71 8.96 -2.43 -15.33
N ILE A 72 7.93 -2.92 -14.63
CA ILE A 72 7.81 -4.34 -14.27
C ILE A 72 7.01 -5.06 -15.32
N LYS A 73 7.68 -5.87 -16.13
CA LYS A 73 7.06 -6.75 -17.12
C LYS A 73 7.24 -8.21 -16.67
N PRO A 74 6.18 -9.01 -16.63
CA PRO A 74 6.28 -10.43 -16.32
C PRO A 74 6.89 -11.21 -17.48
N GLU A 75 7.43 -12.37 -17.20
CA GLU A 75 7.79 -13.37 -18.21
C GLU A 75 6.53 -14.16 -18.53
N LEU A 76 6.08 -14.04 -19.79
CA LEU A 76 4.87 -14.69 -20.29
C LEU A 76 5.22 -15.88 -21.15
N GLU A 77 4.33 -16.88 -21.16
CA GLU A 77 4.36 -17.99 -22.11
C GLU A 77 3.78 -17.56 -23.47
N PRO A 78 4.01 -18.32 -24.55
CA PRO A 78 3.30 -18.11 -25.80
C PRO A 78 1.78 -18.12 -25.57
N ASP A 79 1.07 -17.19 -26.20
CA ASP A 79 -0.39 -17.03 -26.10
C ASP A 79 -0.91 -16.68 -24.68
N GLU A 80 -0.04 -16.25 -23.78
CA GLU A 80 -0.42 -15.75 -22.47
C GLU A 80 -0.71 -14.26 -22.54
N ILE A 81 -1.93 -13.86 -22.14
CA ILE A 81 -2.42 -12.49 -22.20
C ILE A 81 -2.69 -11.98 -20.78
N ILE A 82 -2.21 -10.78 -20.47
CA ILE A 82 -2.51 -10.10 -19.21
C ILE A 82 -3.92 -9.55 -19.28
N GLU A 83 -4.79 -9.98 -18.37
CA GLU A 83 -6.16 -9.50 -18.23
C GLU A 83 -6.27 -8.36 -17.23
N ILE A 84 -5.56 -8.47 -16.10
CA ILE A 84 -5.53 -7.45 -15.04
C ILE A 84 -4.10 -7.31 -14.50
N GLU A 85 -3.70 -6.09 -14.19
CA GLU A 85 -2.41 -5.81 -13.56
C GLU A 85 -2.51 -4.65 -12.58
N GLY A 86 -1.73 -4.72 -11.50
CA GLY A 86 -1.68 -3.64 -10.51
C GLY A 86 -0.59 -3.79 -9.48
N PRO A 87 -0.30 -2.71 -8.73
CA PRO A 87 0.69 -2.74 -7.67
C PRO A 87 0.25 -3.70 -6.55
N ALA A 88 1.20 -4.48 -6.05
CA ALA A 88 0.97 -5.39 -4.95
C ALA A 88 2.22 -5.55 -4.09
N ASN A 89 2.00 -5.90 -2.81
CA ASN A 89 3.05 -6.39 -1.94
C ASN A 89 2.75 -7.85 -1.58
N VAL A 90 3.77 -8.70 -1.60
CA VAL A 90 3.66 -10.07 -1.09
C VAL A 90 4.40 -10.18 0.23
N PHE A 91 3.75 -10.74 1.24
CA PHE A 91 4.35 -10.99 2.54
C PHE A 91 4.76 -12.46 2.66
N ARG A 92 6.06 -12.67 2.91
CA ARG A 92 6.67 -13.97 3.20
C ARG A 92 7.42 -13.86 4.53
N GLY A 93 6.85 -14.40 5.60
CA GLY A 93 7.40 -14.23 6.95
C GLY A 93 7.26 -12.79 7.45
N ILE A 94 8.36 -12.21 7.96
CA ILE A 94 8.39 -10.88 8.60
C ILE A 94 8.51 -9.73 7.58
N GLY A 95 8.91 -10.02 6.33
CA GLY A 95 9.19 -9.01 5.30
C GLY A 95 8.11 -8.94 4.22
N GLY A 96 7.80 -7.71 3.79
CA GLY A 96 6.99 -7.44 2.60
C GLY A 96 7.88 -7.15 1.38
N VAL A 97 7.57 -7.75 0.24
CA VAL A 97 8.25 -7.52 -1.03
C VAL A 97 7.29 -6.78 -1.96
N GLY A 98 7.65 -5.55 -2.34
CA GLY A 98 6.88 -4.75 -3.28
C GLY A 98 7.08 -5.20 -4.71
N GLY A 99 6.01 -5.13 -5.51
CA GLY A 99 6.03 -5.52 -6.91
C GLY A 99 4.73 -5.23 -7.63
N LYS A 100 4.48 -6.01 -8.66
CA LYS A 100 3.26 -5.94 -9.44
C LYS A 100 2.64 -7.33 -9.56
N LEU A 101 1.33 -7.39 -9.39
CA LEU A 101 0.53 -8.58 -9.56
C LEU A 101 -0.13 -8.53 -10.94
N PHE A 102 -0.15 -9.66 -11.61
CA PHE A 102 -0.75 -9.86 -12.92
C PHE A 102 -1.68 -11.06 -12.85
N LEU A 103 -2.88 -10.92 -13.38
CA LEU A 103 -3.75 -12.03 -13.73
C LEU A 103 -3.67 -12.20 -15.23
N THR A 104 -3.35 -13.39 -15.67
CA THR A 104 -3.33 -13.75 -17.09
C THR A 104 -4.43 -14.74 -17.39
N ASN A 105 -4.65 -15.03 -18.66
CA ASN A 105 -5.55 -16.08 -19.08
C ASN A 105 -5.11 -17.50 -18.67
N LYS A 106 -3.91 -17.69 -18.09
CA LYS A 106 -3.38 -19.00 -17.69
C LYS A 106 -3.06 -19.12 -16.20
N LYS A 107 -2.57 -18.05 -15.58
CA LYS A 107 -2.03 -18.09 -14.22
C LYS A 107 -1.97 -16.71 -13.57
N MET A 108 -1.71 -16.70 -12.31
CA MET A 108 -1.37 -15.51 -11.52
C MET A 108 0.13 -15.34 -11.44
N ILE A 109 0.65 -14.13 -11.69
CA ILE A 109 2.08 -13.82 -11.65
C ILE A 109 2.30 -12.64 -10.71
N PHE A 110 3.22 -12.78 -9.78
CA PHE A 110 3.76 -11.66 -9.01
C PHE A 110 5.21 -11.45 -9.40
N LYS A 111 5.59 -10.24 -9.81
CA LYS A 111 6.97 -9.87 -10.11
C LYS A 111 7.43 -8.72 -9.23
N SER A 112 8.53 -8.92 -8.51
CA SER A 112 9.10 -7.92 -7.60
C SER A 112 9.79 -6.78 -8.36
N HIS A 113 9.92 -5.62 -7.70
CA HIS A 113 10.72 -4.50 -8.21
C HIS A 113 12.20 -4.87 -8.35
N LYS A 114 12.88 -4.23 -9.31
CA LYS A 114 14.33 -4.39 -9.52
C LYS A 114 15.20 -4.00 -8.31
N LEU A 115 14.66 -3.17 -7.41
CA LEU A 115 15.34 -2.72 -6.18
C LEU A 115 15.27 -3.75 -5.04
N ASN A 116 14.48 -4.81 -5.18
CA ASN A 116 14.47 -5.88 -4.20
C ASN A 116 15.72 -6.77 -4.37
N ILE A 117 16.33 -7.12 -3.25
CA ILE A 117 17.50 -8.00 -3.18
C ILE A 117 17.22 -9.37 -3.84
N ARG A 118 15.95 -9.79 -3.83
CA ARG A 118 15.45 -10.99 -4.50
C ARG A 118 14.58 -10.60 -5.70
N LYS A 119 15.17 -10.65 -6.88
CA LYS A 119 14.45 -10.50 -8.15
C LYS A 119 13.74 -11.81 -8.45
N GLU A 120 12.55 -11.99 -7.92
CA GLU A 120 11.79 -13.22 -8.12
C GLU A 120 10.47 -12.94 -8.84
N GLN A 121 10.18 -13.80 -9.80
CA GLN A 121 8.84 -13.98 -10.33
C GLN A 121 8.21 -15.18 -9.63
N THR A 122 7.04 -14.98 -9.04
CA THR A 122 6.24 -16.04 -8.45
C THR A 122 5.05 -16.29 -9.35
N THR A 123 4.86 -17.52 -9.76
CA THR A 123 3.73 -17.94 -10.60
C THR A 123 2.86 -18.92 -9.84
N ILE A 124 1.54 -18.76 -9.95
CA ILE A 124 0.55 -19.63 -9.32
C ILE A 124 -0.50 -19.96 -10.39
N ALA A 125 -0.49 -21.20 -10.89
CA ALA A 125 -1.53 -21.66 -11.81
C ALA A 125 -2.89 -21.71 -11.09
N TYR A 126 -3.96 -21.34 -11.76
CA TYR A 126 -5.30 -21.27 -11.14
C TYR A 126 -5.77 -22.63 -10.61
N GLN A 127 -5.48 -23.70 -11.32
CA GLN A 127 -5.79 -25.08 -10.89
C GLN A 127 -5.03 -25.52 -9.62
N ASN A 128 -3.92 -24.86 -9.28
CA ASN A 128 -3.16 -25.14 -8.08
C ASN A 128 -3.64 -24.34 -6.85
N ILE A 129 -4.64 -23.48 -7.01
CA ILE A 129 -5.21 -22.70 -5.91
C ILE A 129 -6.28 -23.54 -5.21
N LYS A 130 -6.03 -23.86 -3.94
CA LYS A 130 -6.96 -24.57 -3.06
C LYS A 130 -8.06 -23.64 -2.54
N THR A 131 -7.69 -22.43 -2.10
CA THR A 131 -8.63 -21.45 -1.57
C THR A 131 -8.05 -20.03 -1.58
N ILE A 132 -8.96 -19.07 -1.68
CA ILE A 132 -8.67 -17.64 -1.54
C ILE A 132 -9.48 -17.06 -0.38
N ILE A 133 -8.89 -16.19 0.41
CA ILE A 133 -9.51 -15.63 1.62
C ILE A 133 -9.26 -14.13 1.66
N LYS A 134 -10.33 -13.35 1.85
CA LYS A 134 -10.23 -11.91 2.14
C LYS A 134 -9.69 -11.71 3.55
N GLY A 135 -8.72 -10.83 3.70
CA GLY A 135 -8.09 -10.50 4.98
C GLY A 135 -7.93 -9.00 5.19
N LYS A 136 -7.36 -8.67 6.35
CA LYS A 136 -7.05 -7.28 6.71
C LYS A 136 -5.57 -7.15 7.02
N THR A 137 -4.97 -6.00 6.65
CA THR A 137 -3.65 -5.62 7.14
C THR A 137 -3.81 -4.88 8.46
N ALA A 138 -2.95 -5.18 9.44
CA ALA A 138 -3.00 -4.63 10.80
C ALA A 138 -4.39 -4.73 11.46
N LYS A 139 -5.22 -5.73 11.07
CA LYS A 139 -6.59 -5.96 11.54
C LYS A 139 -7.62 -4.86 11.21
N ILE A 140 -7.20 -3.81 10.50
CA ILE A 140 -8.02 -2.61 10.26
C ILE A 140 -8.26 -2.39 8.77
N ILE A 141 -7.23 -2.57 7.91
CA ILE A 141 -7.28 -2.17 6.50
C ILE A 141 -7.69 -3.36 5.63
N ASP A 142 -8.78 -3.23 4.90
CA ASP A 142 -9.37 -4.23 4.01
C ASP A 142 -8.65 -4.31 2.65
N ASN A 143 -7.40 -4.78 2.63
CA ASN A 143 -6.54 -4.80 1.45
C ASN A 143 -5.73 -6.09 1.26
N LYS A 144 -6.00 -7.13 2.05
CA LYS A 144 -5.25 -8.38 2.03
C LYS A 144 -6.01 -9.50 1.35
N ILE A 145 -5.33 -10.25 0.48
CA ILE A 145 -5.79 -11.52 -0.10
C ILE A 145 -4.81 -12.61 0.31
N LYS A 146 -5.32 -13.65 0.94
CA LYS A 146 -4.55 -14.86 1.26
C LYS A 146 -4.90 -15.93 0.24
N ILE A 147 -3.89 -16.48 -0.40
CA ILE A 147 -4.00 -17.60 -1.34
C ILE A 147 -3.32 -18.79 -0.71
N VAL A 148 -4.02 -19.92 -0.70
CA VAL A 148 -3.48 -21.22 -0.27
C VAL A 148 -3.51 -22.14 -1.47
N THR A 149 -2.37 -22.72 -1.80
CA THR A 149 -2.22 -23.68 -2.91
C THR A 149 -2.46 -25.12 -2.45
N LEU A 150 -2.63 -26.03 -3.39
CA LEU A 150 -2.85 -27.46 -3.12
C LEU A 150 -1.68 -28.11 -2.36
N ASP A 151 -0.45 -27.63 -2.58
CA ASP A 151 0.75 -28.02 -1.82
C ASP A 151 0.89 -27.29 -0.47
N ASN A 152 -0.21 -26.65 0.01
CA ASN A 152 -0.31 -25.91 1.27
C ASN A 152 0.65 -24.72 1.41
N LYS A 153 1.21 -24.19 0.33
CA LYS A 153 1.92 -22.92 0.36
C LYS A 153 0.93 -21.77 0.54
N VAL A 154 1.34 -20.78 1.34
CA VAL A 154 0.52 -19.61 1.66
C VAL A 154 1.18 -18.36 1.10
N PHE A 155 0.41 -17.62 0.29
CA PHE A 155 0.80 -16.30 -0.21
C PHE A 155 -0.14 -15.25 0.35
N ASN A 156 0.42 -14.19 0.93
CA ASN A 156 -0.35 -13.06 1.46
C ASN A 156 -0.06 -11.85 0.58
N PHE A 157 -1.00 -11.48 -0.28
CA PHE A 157 -0.91 -10.28 -1.10
C PHE A 157 -1.62 -9.12 -0.43
N VAL A 158 -1.04 -7.93 -0.50
CA VAL A 158 -1.67 -6.66 -0.17
C VAL A 158 -1.81 -5.89 -1.46
N VAL A 159 -3.03 -5.53 -1.81
CA VAL A 159 -3.40 -4.88 -3.07
C VAL A 159 -4.33 -3.71 -2.79
N ASN A 160 -4.39 -2.76 -3.72
CA ASN A 160 -5.47 -1.79 -3.75
C ASN A 160 -6.72 -2.46 -4.33
N GLU A 161 -7.92 -1.99 -3.96
CA GLU A 161 -9.19 -2.53 -4.47
C GLU A 161 -9.31 -4.06 -4.30
N ARG A 162 -9.06 -4.54 -3.07
CA ARG A 162 -9.05 -5.96 -2.71
C ARG A 162 -10.22 -6.76 -3.28
N ASP A 163 -11.43 -6.20 -3.24
CA ASP A 163 -12.63 -6.92 -3.62
C ASP A 163 -12.68 -7.17 -5.13
N LEU A 164 -12.25 -6.22 -5.94
CA LEU A 164 -12.10 -6.39 -7.39
C LEU A 164 -11.10 -7.50 -7.72
N TRP A 165 -9.93 -7.47 -7.09
CA TRP A 165 -8.92 -8.52 -7.25
C TRP A 165 -9.43 -9.89 -6.82
N PHE A 166 -10.14 -9.95 -5.70
CA PHE A 166 -10.69 -11.22 -5.17
C PHE A 166 -11.69 -11.84 -6.14
N GLU A 167 -12.61 -11.03 -6.67
CA GLU A 167 -13.62 -11.47 -7.62
C GLU A 167 -12.99 -11.94 -8.92
N SER A 168 -12.03 -11.19 -9.47
CA SER A 168 -11.32 -11.58 -10.69
C SER A 168 -10.52 -12.88 -10.53
N ILE A 169 -9.85 -13.08 -9.40
CA ILE A 169 -9.15 -14.34 -9.10
C ILE A 169 -10.16 -15.49 -8.99
N ALA A 170 -11.29 -15.29 -8.29
CA ALA A 170 -12.30 -16.31 -8.12
C ALA A 170 -12.94 -16.74 -9.46
N GLU A 171 -13.18 -15.77 -10.35
CA GLU A 171 -13.68 -16.03 -11.70
C GLU A 171 -12.67 -16.83 -12.53
N SER A 172 -11.40 -16.43 -12.50
CA SER A 172 -10.33 -17.15 -13.20
C SER A 172 -10.18 -18.60 -12.70
N ILE A 173 -10.30 -18.83 -11.39
CA ILE A 173 -10.27 -20.18 -10.81
C ILE A 173 -11.44 -21.01 -11.34
N LYS A 174 -12.68 -20.47 -11.34
CA LYS A 174 -13.87 -21.17 -11.85
C LYS A 174 -13.72 -21.54 -13.33
N LYS A 175 -13.25 -20.61 -14.16
CA LYS A 175 -13.02 -20.83 -15.59
C LYS A 175 -12.05 -21.99 -15.84
N HIS A 176 -11.00 -22.14 -15.04
CA HIS A 176 -10.00 -23.19 -15.19
C HIS A 176 -10.32 -24.49 -14.46
N ALA A 177 -11.30 -24.50 -13.56
CA ALA A 177 -11.82 -25.71 -12.95
C ALA A 177 -12.85 -26.45 -13.84
N SER A 178 -13.37 -25.76 -14.86
CA SER A 178 -14.39 -26.29 -15.80
C SER A 178 -13.79 -26.83 -17.10
N GLN A 179 -12.48 -26.77 -17.26
CA GLN A 179 -11.69 -27.32 -18.36
C GLN A 179 -11.01 -28.63 -17.94
#